data_25c58a767e0d6468b496185e2dbdf382
#
_entry.id   25c58a767e0d6468b496185e2dbdf382
#
_cell.length_a   1.000
_cell.length_b   1.000
_cell.length_c   1.000
_cell.angle_alpha   90.00
_cell.angle_beta   90.00
_cell.angle_gamma   90.00
#
_symmetry.space_group_name_H-M   'P 1'
#
loop_
_entity.id
_entity.type
_entity.pdbx_description
1 polymer ?
#
loop_
_entity_poly.entity_id
_entity_poly.type
_entity_poly.pdbx_seq_one_letter_code
_entity_poly.pdbx_strand_id
1 'polypeptide(L)'
;MSTSSSSSSSSDPSQSSDSLSSVPSEAEVVETEEVTAENAAAILAADDDIDDPDANETDQSHRGKPSRRTLLTIGGLAATAAVGTGVYLTIRRTNQGVIGAHEALPLVIGGDICAAPLYAAYHQGFFDDAGLKVTLARTQQTEDTKDGVGAGKYIGAPGIFFSWLEPIYNGLNARLTAGLHAGCLRLVVRKDSPYQKLADLKGTTIGVPSLSSSAFAYFAIGLSEAGINVKPDGGDITWRTVDADSLGTALTDGQVDAIMGSDPGPLLPVFNGTARELANNDAEEFCCSVALNGDFVRRQPKEAKALTEAWLKGSAYVPGHIEEIAKIEVDNDYVAADQDVVVRVLKTYGFKASASRFRAAIEPGIEKFKGTGFIASDVSARKLTDTVVADLGIKD
;
A
#
# COMPACT_ATOMS: atom_id res chain seq x y z
N MET A 1 -47.23 42.78 33.41
CA MET A 1 -48.62 42.31 33.31
C MET A 1 -48.60 41.02 32.57
N SER A 2 -48.68 39.98 33.27
CA SER A 2 -49.64 38.86 33.28
C SER A 2 -49.27 37.78 32.32
N THR A 3 -48.67 36.65 32.77
CA THR A 3 -49.27 35.39 33.30
C THR A 3 -50.02 34.63 32.21
N SER A 4 -49.89 33.37 31.96
CA SER A 4 -49.84 32.14 32.77
C SER A 4 -49.74 30.95 31.82
N SER A 5 -48.95 29.94 32.07
CA SER A 5 -49.17 28.71 32.83
C SER A 5 -49.85 27.55 32.07
N SER A 6 -49.10 26.41 32.07
CA SER A 6 -49.54 25.01 32.34
C SER A 6 -50.30 24.30 31.24
N SER A 7 -50.12 23.00 30.94
CA SER A 7 -49.98 21.84 31.81
C SER A 7 -49.67 20.57 30.98
N SER A 8 -48.81 19.75 31.43
CA SER A 8 -48.76 18.31 31.68
C SER A 8 -49.87 17.43 31.08
N SER A 9 -49.46 16.31 30.44
CA SER A 9 -50.01 15.00 30.79
C SER A 9 -49.15 13.86 30.25
N SER A 10 -48.77 13.01 31.15
CA SER A 10 -48.19 11.69 31.11
C SER A 10 -49.15 10.64 30.51
N SER A 11 -48.63 9.64 29.83
CA SER A 11 -49.10 8.25 29.94
C SER A 11 -48.18 7.28 29.18
N ASP A 12 -47.51 6.43 29.94
CA ASP A 12 -47.04 5.07 29.63
C ASP A 12 -48.12 4.10 30.19
N PRO A 13 -48.09 2.78 30.00
CA PRO A 13 -47.39 1.83 29.11
C PRO A 13 -48.32 0.75 28.48
N SER A 14 -47.79 -0.11 27.66
CA SER A 14 -48.00 -1.58 27.75
C SER A 14 -47.44 -2.33 26.55
N GLN A 15 -46.49 -3.16 26.81
CA GLN A 15 -46.31 -4.61 26.51
C GLN A 15 -46.97 -5.18 25.22
N SER A 16 -46.10 -5.74 24.38
CA SER A 16 -46.31 -7.13 23.90
C SER A 16 -44.99 -7.73 23.41
N SER A 17 -44.63 -8.80 24.06
CA SER A 17 -43.65 -9.81 23.71
C SER A 17 -44.09 -10.54 22.43
N ASP A 18 -43.16 -10.88 21.54
CA ASP A 18 -43.04 -12.27 21.06
C ASP A 18 -41.81 -12.51 20.16
N SER A 19 -41.18 -13.61 20.53
CA SER A 19 -40.44 -14.61 19.75
C SER A 19 -39.06 -14.28 19.16
N LEU A 20 -38.08 -14.61 19.97
CA LEU A 20 -36.74 -15.06 19.59
C LEU A 20 -36.81 -16.34 18.74
N SER A 21 -36.23 -16.31 17.55
CA SER A 21 -35.79 -17.53 16.85
C SER A 21 -34.27 -17.56 16.85
N SER A 22 -33.77 -18.60 17.46
CA SER A 22 -32.40 -19.01 17.65
C SER A 22 -31.61 -19.17 16.35
N VAL A 23 -30.41 -18.57 16.27
CA VAL A 23 -29.36 -18.89 15.31
C VAL A 23 -28.33 -19.78 16.04
N PRO A 24 -27.90 -20.91 15.44
CA PRO A 24 -26.90 -21.77 16.07
C PRO A 24 -25.51 -21.14 15.96
N SER A 25 -24.83 -21.10 17.09
CA SER A 25 -23.39 -20.86 17.22
C SER A 25 -22.67 -22.19 17.07
N GLU A 26 -21.88 -22.33 16.03
CA GLU A 26 -20.72 -23.22 16.02
C GLU A 26 -19.67 -22.60 15.09
N ALA A 27 -18.74 -21.87 15.70
CA ALA A 27 -17.47 -21.52 15.09
C ALA A 27 -16.46 -22.58 15.47
N GLU A 28 -16.13 -23.44 14.53
CA GLU A 28 -15.03 -24.40 14.63
C GLU A 28 -13.71 -23.63 14.61
N VAL A 29 -12.99 -23.67 15.74
CA VAL A 29 -11.63 -23.10 15.87
C VAL A 29 -10.69 -24.05 15.16
N VAL A 30 -10.19 -23.68 14.00
CA VAL A 30 -9.07 -24.36 13.34
C VAL A 30 -7.78 -23.86 13.99
N GLU A 31 -7.13 -24.72 14.77
CA GLU A 31 -5.76 -24.47 15.26
C GLU A 31 -4.81 -24.33 14.06
N THR A 32 -4.19 -23.17 13.92
CA THR A 32 -3.10 -22.96 12.98
C THR A 32 -1.79 -23.40 13.63
N GLU A 33 -1.17 -24.46 13.12
CA GLU A 33 0.19 -24.83 13.49
C GLU A 33 1.16 -23.70 13.13
N GLU A 34 1.94 -23.24 14.10
CA GLU A 34 3.03 -22.29 13.91
C GLU A 34 4.10 -22.91 12.98
N VAL A 35 4.33 -22.27 11.84
CA VAL A 35 5.46 -22.60 10.93
C VAL A 35 6.73 -22.07 11.55
N THR A 36 7.58 -22.95 12.10
CA THR A 36 8.88 -22.58 12.65
C THR A 36 9.89 -22.28 11.54
N ALA A 37 10.88 -21.43 11.83
CA ALA A 37 11.94 -21.05 10.88
C ALA A 37 12.73 -22.26 10.32
N GLU A 38 12.75 -23.39 11.03
CA GLU A 38 13.37 -24.63 10.61
C GLU A 38 12.63 -25.32 9.46
N ASN A 39 11.29 -25.23 9.43
CA ASN A 39 10.48 -25.79 8.36
C ASN A 39 10.55 -24.94 7.08
N ALA A 40 10.76 -23.64 7.20
CA ALA A 40 10.93 -22.75 6.05
C ALA A 40 12.28 -22.97 5.33
N ALA A 41 13.36 -23.28 6.08
CA ALA A 41 14.67 -23.57 5.51
C ALA A 41 14.71 -24.92 4.75
N ALA A 42 13.95 -25.91 5.20
CA ALA A 42 13.85 -27.20 4.53
C ALA A 42 13.10 -27.13 3.18
N ILE A 43 12.17 -26.18 3.04
CA ILE A 43 11.41 -25.94 1.79
C ILE A 43 12.28 -25.24 0.75
N LEU A 44 13.21 -24.37 1.17
CA LEU A 44 14.10 -23.64 0.27
C LEU A 44 15.29 -24.47 -0.23
N ALA A 45 15.68 -25.52 0.52
CA ALA A 45 16.78 -26.40 0.13
C ALA A 45 16.38 -27.48 -0.91
N ALA A 46 15.11 -27.63 -1.23
CA ALA A 46 14.60 -28.63 -2.17
C ALA A 46 14.48 -28.10 -3.63
N ASP A 47 14.82 -26.86 -3.89
CA ASP A 47 14.61 -26.20 -5.20
C ASP A 47 15.88 -26.08 -6.07
N ASP A 48 17.05 -26.57 -5.58
CA ASP A 48 18.34 -26.44 -6.31
C ASP A 48 18.72 -27.65 -7.19
N ASP A 49 17.86 -28.67 -7.33
CA ASP A 49 18.19 -29.90 -8.07
C ASP A 49 17.28 -30.19 -9.29
N ILE A 50 16.90 -29.18 -10.06
CA ILE A 50 16.24 -29.39 -11.36
C ILE A 50 16.82 -28.42 -12.39
N ASP A 51 17.72 -28.93 -13.20
CA ASP A 51 17.90 -28.81 -14.65
C ASP A 51 19.37 -28.85 -15.09
N ASP A 52 19.81 -30.03 -15.54
CA ASP A 52 20.83 -30.12 -16.55
C ASP A 52 20.40 -31.19 -17.58
N PRO A 53 20.02 -30.83 -18.82
CA PRO A 53 19.54 -31.76 -19.84
C PRO A 53 20.60 -32.41 -20.70
N ASP A 54 21.89 -32.32 -20.37
CA ASP A 54 22.98 -32.91 -21.21
C ASP A 54 23.92 -33.85 -20.46
N ALA A 55 23.42 -35.00 -19.95
CA ALA A 55 24.27 -36.12 -19.59
C ALA A 55 23.85 -37.36 -20.37
N ASN A 56 24.63 -37.62 -21.38
CA ASN A 56 24.54 -38.71 -22.35
C ASN A 56 24.86 -40.10 -21.77
N GLU A 57 24.17 -41.08 -22.30
CA GLU A 57 24.28 -42.52 -22.17
C GLU A 57 25.66 -43.11 -21.79
N THR A 58 25.67 -44.08 -20.87
CA THR A 58 26.11 -45.48 -21.02
C THR A 58 26.20 -46.14 -19.65
N ASP A 59 25.48 -47.16 -19.37
CA ASP A 59 25.93 -48.55 -19.16
C ASP A 59 24.77 -49.47 -18.68
N GLN A 60 24.52 -50.52 -19.45
CA GLN A 60 23.64 -51.63 -19.10
C GLN A 60 24.46 -52.66 -18.33
N SER A 61 24.03 -53.06 -17.13
CA SER A 61 23.94 -54.46 -16.69
C SER A 61 23.69 -54.57 -15.21
N HIS A 62 22.67 -55.29 -14.89
CA HIS A 62 22.31 -56.18 -13.76
C HIS A 62 20.88 -55.97 -13.28
N ARG A 63 19.98 -56.71 -13.94
CA ARG A 63 18.58 -56.87 -13.46
C ARG A 63 18.53 -57.91 -12.37
N GLY A 64 18.43 -57.46 -11.12
CA GLY A 64 17.91 -58.25 -10.00
C GLY A 64 16.42 -57.95 -9.79
N LYS A 65 15.55 -58.98 -9.74
CA LYS A 65 14.10 -58.76 -9.50
C LYS A 65 13.87 -58.26 -8.07
N PRO A 66 13.16 -57.14 -7.86
CA PRO A 66 12.92 -56.59 -6.52
C PRO A 66 11.94 -57.49 -5.74
N SER A 67 12.17 -57.65 -4.44
CA SER A 67 11.32 -58.42 -3.53
C SER A 67 9.95 -57.72 -3.31
N ARG A 68 8.91 -58.49 -2.94
CA ARG A 68 7.56 -57.96 -2.65
C ARG A 68 7.54 -56.84 -1.59
N ARG A 69 8.51 -56.79 -0.69
CA ARG A 69 8.65 -55.71 0.30
C ARG A 69 9.13 -54.40 -0.29
N THR A 70 10.04 -54.46 -1.25
CA THR A 70 10.55 -53.27 -1.97
C THR A 70 9.46 -52.63 -2.83
N LEU A 71 8.57 -53.44 -3.42
CA LEU A 71 7.45 -52.93 -4.21
C LEU A 71 6.39 -52.18 -3.37
N LEU A 72 6.19 -52.60 -2.10
CA LEU A 72 5.24 -51.93 -1.20
C LEU A 72 5.79 -50.59 -0.68
N THR A 73 7.10 -50.46 -0.47
CA THR A 73 7.73 -49.18 -0.06
C THR A 73 7.82 -48.19 -1.22
N ILE A 74 8.09 -48.64 -2.43
CA ILE A 74 8.10 -47.75 -3.61
C ILE A 74 6.68 -47.30 -3.97
N GLY A 75 5.67 -48.22 -3.82
CA GLY A 75 4.27 -47.84 -4.05
C GLY A 75 3.73 -46.85 -3.01
N GLY A 76 4.16 -46.95 -1.74
CA GLY A 76 3.79 -45.99 -0.69
C GLY A 76 4.39 -44.61 -0.86
N LEU A 77 5.66 -44.54 -1.25
CA LEU A 77 6.35 -43.26 -1.55
C LEU A 77 5.80 -42.58 -2.81
N ALA A 78 5.49 -43.34 -3.87
CA ALA A 78 4.89 -42.80 -5.07
C ALA A 78 3.47 -42.28 -4.84
N ALA A 79 2.68 -42.93 -3.97
CA ALA A 79 1.34 -42.45 -3.62
C ALA A 79 1.37 -41.19 -2.78
N THR A 80 2.31 -41.06 -1.83
CA THR A 80 2.48 -39.84 -1.02
C THR A 80 3.03 -38.67 -1.86
N ALA A 81 3.96 -38.93 -2.79
CA ALA A 81 4.45 -37.91 -3.72
C ALA A 81 3.33 -37.45 -4.67
N ALA A 82 2.51 -38.37 -5.20
CA ALA A 82 1.39 -38.01 -6.08
C ALA A 82 0.31 -37.18 -5.36
N VAL A 83 0.01 -37.49 -4.09
CA VAL A 83 -0.92 -36.71 -3.27
C VAL A 83 -0.31 -35.36 -2.90
N GLY A 84 0.96 -35.33 -2.50
CA GLY A 84 1.68 -34.08 -2.18
C GLY A 84 1.79 -33.16 -3.42
N THR A 85 2.15 -33.70 -4.58
CA THR A 85 2.23 -32.95 -5.83
C THR A 85 0.84 -32.52 -6.32
N GLY A 86 -0.18 -33.36 -6.15
CA GLY A 86 -1.56 -33.02 -6.48
C GLY A 86 -2.09 -31.88 -5.59
N VAL A 87 -1.83 -31.93 -4.29
CA VAL A 87 -2.21 -30.87 -3.33
C VAL A 87 -1.40 -29.62 -3.59
N TYR A 88 -0.09 -29.71 -3.83
CA TYR A 88 0.76 -28.58 -4.18
C TYR A 88 0.34 -27.91 -5.49
N LEU A 89 0.04 -28.69 -6.52
CA LEU A 89 -0.46 -28.17 -7.79
C LEU A 89 -1.88 -27.61 -7.69
N THR A 90 -2.71 -28.15 -6.80
CA THR A 90 -4.05 -27.60 -6.54
C THR A 90 -3.96 -26.32 -5.71
N ILE A 91 -3.10 -26.25 -4.67
CA ILE A 91 -2.84 -25.03 -3.91
C ILE A 91 -2.20 -23.97 -4.81
N ARG A 92 -1.23 -24.33 -5.67
CA ARG A 92 -0.64 -23.42 -6.64
C ARG A 92 -1.65 -22.95 -7.69
N ARG A 93 -2.63 -23.78 -8.07
CA ARG A 93 -3.72 -23.40 -8.99
C ARG A 93 -4.81 -22.57 -8.31
N THR A 94 -5.10 -22.77 -7.03
CA THR A 94 -6.08 -21.97 -6.28
C THR A 94 -5.48 -20.64 -5.82
N ASN A 95 -4.17 -20.57 -5.54
CA ASN A 95 -3.45 -19.30 -5.31
C ASN A 95 -3.01 -18.61 -6.61
N GLN A 96 -3.17 -19.25 -7.77
CA GLN A 96 -3.10 -18.61 -9.05
C GLN A 96 -4.49 -18.03 -9.36
N GLY A 97 -4.82 -16.92 -8.73
CA GLY A 97 -5.80 -16.01 -9.27
C GLY A 97 -5.34 -15.60 -10.67
N VAL A 98 -5.60 -16.47 -11.64
CA VAL A 98 -5.61 -16.08 -13.05
C VAL A 98 -6.81 -15.15 -13.13
N ILE A 99 -6.55 -13.85 -13.06
CA ILE A 99 -7.56 -12.86 -13.42
C ILE A 99 -7.80 -13.14 -14.89
N GLY A 100 -8.92 -13.79 -15.19
CA GLY A 100 -9.32 -14.09 -16.56
C GLY A 100 -9.42 -12.78 -17.34
N ALA A 101 -9.21 -12.81 -18.64
CA ALA A 101 -9.22 -11.63 -19.51
C ALA A 101 -10.52 -10.78 -19.45
N HIS A 102 -11.48 -11.16 -18.62
CA HIS A 102 -12.78 -10.51 -18.44
C HIS A 102 -13.16 -10.29 -16.96
N GLU A 103 -12.26 -10.60 -16.00
CA GLU A 103 -12.53 -10.32 -14.58
C GLU A 103 -12.20 -8.87 -14.25
N ALA A 104 -12.97 -8.34 -13.28
CA ALA A 104 -12.74 -6.98 -12.81
C ALA A 104 -11.38 -6.87 -12.10
N LEU A 105 -10.64 -5.80 -12.38
CA LEU A 105 -9.36 -5.47 -11.78
C LEU A 105 -9.59 -4.57 -10.55
N PRO A 106 -9.55 -5.10 -9.32
CA PRO A 106 -9.76 -4.31 -8.12
C PRO A 106 -8.55 -3.43 -7.84
N LEU A 107 -8.73 -2.10 -7.84
CA LEU A 107 -7.76 -1.10 -7.41
C LEU A 107 -8.18 -0.53 -6.05
N VAL A 108 -7.19 -0.36 -5.16
CA VAL A 108 -7.46 0.13 -3.80
C VAL A 108 -7.51 1.65 -3.78
N ILE A 109 -8.45 2.19 -2.99
CA ILE A 109 -8.56 3.59 -2.61
C ILE A 109 -8.39 3.74 -1.09
N GLY A 110 -7.61 4.74 -0.67
CA GLY A 110 -7.24 4.93 0.74
C GLY A 110 -7.96 6.07 1.46
N GLY A 111 -8.70 6.92 0.77
CA GLY A 111 -9.30 8.12 1.37
C GLY A 111 -8.44 9.38 1.29
N ASP A 112 -7.30 9.31 0.61
CA ASP A 112 -6.40 10.44 0.40
C ASP A 112 -6.76 11.22 -0.87
N ILE A 113 -6.72 12.55 -0.80
CA ILE A 113 -6.89 13.45 -1.97
C ILE A 113 -5.88 13.14 -3.08
N CYS A 114 -4.73 12.60 -2.73
CA CYS A 114 -3.68 12.26 -3.67
C CYS A 114 -4.01 11.10 -4.61
N ALA A 115 -5.15 10.41 -4.41
CA ALA A 115 -5.67 9.42 -5.35
C ALA A 115 -6.42 10.04 -6.55
N ALA A 116 -6.52 11.36 -6.64
CA ALA A 116 -7.15 12.10 -7.74
C ALA A 116 -6.85 11.55 -9.16
N PRO A 117 -5.60 11.14 -9.51
CA PRO A 117 -5.32 10.50 -10.79
C PRO A 117 -6.11 9.21 -11.04
N LEU A 118 -6.32 8.41 -9.99
CA LEU A 118 -7.10 7.17 -10.07
C LEU A 118 -8.57 7.49 -10.30
N TYR A 119 -9.12 8.43 -9.53
CA TYR A 119 -10.52 8.83 -9.66
C TYR A 119 -10.79 9.45 -11.03
N ALA A 120 -9.88 10.30 -11.53
CA ALA A 120 -9.96 10.82 -12.89
C ALA A 120 -9.96 9.70 -13.92
N ALA A 121 -9.03 8.75 -13.84
CA ALA A 121 -8.96 7.64 -14.80
C ALA A 121 -10.23 6.77 -14.79
N TYR A 122 -10.79 6.53 -13.60
CA TYR A 122 -11.98 5.71 -13.43
C TYR A 122 -13.23 6.42 -13.93
N HIS A 123 -13.51 7.64 -13.49
CA HIS A 123 -14.74 8.37 -13.83
C HIS A 123 -14.76 8.95 -15.25
N GLN A 124 -13.58 9.21 -15.84
CA GLN A 124 -13.48 9.62 -17.24
C GLN A 124 -13.45 8.44 -18.23
N GLY A 125 -13.56 7.20 -17.73
CA GLY A 125 -13.62 6.00 -18.57
C GLY A 125 -12.28 5.63 -19.22
N PHE A 126 -11.13 6.15 -18.77
CA PHE A 126 -9.85 5.84 -19.41
C PHE A 126 -9.44 4.37 -19.27
N PHE A 127 -9.90 3.68 -18.23
CA PHE A 127 -9.71 2.24 -18.10
C PHE A 127 -10.60 1.46 -19.09
N ASP A 128 -11.86 1.87 -19.25
CA ASP A 128 -12.79 1.24 -20.21
C ASP A 128 -12.30 1.44 -21.65
N ASP A 129 -11.81 2.63 -21.99
CA ASP A 129 -11.20 2.93 -23.29
C ASP A 129 -9.96 2.06 -23.57
N ALA A 130 -9.25 1.67 -22.51
CA ALA A 130 -8.12 0.73 -22.60
C ALA A 130 -8.55 -0.75 -22.63
N GLY A 131 -9.85 -1.03 -22.64
CA GLY A 131 -10.42 -2.38 -22.63
C GLY A 131 -10.31 -3.09 -21.27
N LEU A 132 -10.16 -2.35 -20.17
CA LEU A 132 -9.96 -2.87 -18.83
C LEU A 132 -11.20 -2.63 -17.96
N LYS A 133 -11.70 -3.69 -17.33
CA LYS A 133 -12.77 -3.57 -16.35
C LYS A 133 -12.20 -3.34 -14.96
N VAL A 134 -12.13 -2.09 -14.51
CA VAL A 134 -11.62 -1.72 -13.19
C VAL A 134 -12.75 -1.58 -12.18
N THR A 135 -12.50 -1.94 -10.93
CA THR A 135 -13.35 -1.64 -9.77
C THR A 135 -12.54 -0.97 -8.68
N LEU A 136 -13.15 -0.03 -7.96
CA LEU A 136 -12.54 0.61 -6.82
C LEU A 136 -12.94 -0.12 -5.54
N ALA A 137 -11.97 -0.45 -4.70
CA ALA A 137 -12.17 -1.17 -3.45
C ALA A 137 -11.53 -0.42 -2.28
N ARG A 138 -12.23 -0.35 -1.14
CA ARG A 138 -11.61 0.13 0.11
C ARG A 138 -11.00 -1.06 0.84
N THR A 139 -9.84 -0.88 1.45
CA THR A 139 -9.30 -1.85 2.40
C THR A 139 -10.15 -1.89 3.65
N GLN A 140 -10.20 -3.05 4.31
CA GLN A 140 -10.77 -3.15 5.65
C GLN A 140 -9.85 -2.44 6.65
N GLN A 141 -10.39 -1.93 7.76
CA GLN A 141 -9.64 -1.15 8.76
C GLN A 141 -8.35 -1.79 9.28
N THR A 142 -8.27 -3.12 9.26
CA THR A 142 -7.13 -3.91 9.76
C THR A 142 -6.17 -4.37 8.67
N GLU A 143 -6.45 -4.07 7.41
CA GLU A 143 -5.67 -4.54 6.26
C GLU A 143 -4.73 -3.47 5.74
N ASP A 144 -3.42 -3.75 5.70
CA ASP A 144 -2.47 -2.89 4.99
C ASP A 144 -2.66 -3.05 3.47
N THR A 145 -2.80 -1.93 2.78
CA THR A 145 -2.96 -1.88 1.32
C THR A 145 -1.84 -2.63 0.59
N LYS A 146 -0.60 -2.54 1.09
CA LYS A 146 0.56 -3.18 0.47
C LYS A 146 0.47 -4.69 0.54
N ASP A 147 0.05 -5.22 1.70
CA ASP A 147 -0.14 -6.66 1.89
C ASP A 147 -1.23 -7.21 0.97
N GLY A 148 -2.35 -6.49 0.84
CA GLY A 148 -3.43 -6.85 -0.07
C GLY A 148 -3.00 -6.87 -1.54
N VAL A 149 -2.17 -5.90 -1.97
CA VAL A 149 -1.59 -5.88 -3.32
C VAL A 149 -0.56 -6.99 -3.48
N GLY A 150 0.35 -7.19 -2.52
CA GLY A 150 1.36 -8.25 -2.57
C GLY A 150 0.76 -9.66 -2.63
N ALA A 151 -0.31 -9.90 -1.89
CA ALA A 151 -1.06 -11.15 -1.90
C ALA A 151 -1.92 -11.38 -3.17
N GLY A 152 -2.09 -10.34 -4.02
CA GLY A 152 -2.93 -10.42 -5.22
C GLY A 152 -4.42 -10.32 -4.96
N LYS A 153 -4.84 -9.91 -3.76
CA LYS A 153 -6.24 -9.56 -3.47
C LYS A 153 -6.68 -8.33 -4.26
N TYR A 154 -5.77 -7.40 -4.43
CA TYR A 154 -5.92 -6.21 -5.25
C TYR A 154 -4.85 -6.20 -6.35
N ILE A 155 -5.21 -5.70 -7.52
CA ILE A 155 -4.27 -5.59 -8.66
C ILE A 155 -3.31 -4.43 -8.47
N GLY A 156 -3.74 -3.38 -7.81
CA GLY A 156 -2.87 -2.24 -7.56
C GLY A 156 -3.48 -1.19 -6.63
N ALA A 157 -2.65 -0.24 -6.30
CA ALA A 157 -2.99 0.92 -5.47
C ALA A 157 -2.13 2.12 -5.87
N PRO A 158 -2.60 3.37 -5.66
CA PRO A 158 -1.70 4.51 -5.63
C PRO A 158 -0.84 4.45 -4.38
N GLY A 159 0.34 5.01 -4.43
CA GLY A 159 1.15 5.12 -3.21
C GLY A 159 2.50 5.75 -3.43
N ILE A 160 3.04 6.26 -2.35
CA ILE A 160 4.35 6.93 -2.37
C ILE A 160 5.44 5.89 -2.40
N PHE A 161 6.36 6.02 -3.37
CA PHE A 161 7.31 4.96 -3.66
C PHE A 161 8.18 4.57 -2.46
N PHE A 162 8.56 5.51 -1.59
CA PHE A 162 9.37 5.21 -0.40
C PHE A 162 8.68 4.24 0.57
N SER A 163 7.35 4.30 0.69
CA SER A 163 6.62 3.35 1.54
C SER A 163 6.50 1.94 0.95
N TRP A 164 6.74 1.79 -0.35
CA TRP A 164 6.78 0.50 -1.04
C TRP A 164 8.19 -0.09 -1.09
N LEU A 165 9.22 0.76 -0.96
CA LEU A 165 10.61 0.37 -1.19
C LEU A 165 11.08 -0.71 -0.21
N GLU A 166 10.93 -0.47 1.09
CA GLU A 166 11.34 -1.44 2.12
C GLU A 166 10.53 -2.74 2.06
N PRO A 167 9.18 -2.74 1.96
CA PRO A 167 8.42 -3.96 1.79
C PRO A 167 8.82 -4.76 0.54
N ILE A 168 9.05 -4.12 -0.62
CA ILE A 168 9.50 -4.83 -1.83
C ILE A 168 10.92 -5.37 -1.65
N TYR A 169 11.80 -4.61 -1.00
CA TYR A 169 13.13 -5.09 -0.64
C TYR A 169 13.08 -6.34 0.24
N ASN A 170 12.12 -6.41 1.15
CA ASN A 170 11.87 -7.54 2.05
C ASN A 170 10.99 -8.66 1.41
N GLY A 171 10.73 -8.61 0.10
CA GLY A 171 10.09 -9.69 -0.65
C GLY A 171 8.61 -9.48 -0.96
N LEU A 172 8.02 -8.31 -0.68
CA LEU A 172 6.64 -8.03 -1.09
C LEU A 172 6.49 -8.14 -2.61
N ASN A 173 5.53 -8.93 -3.08
CA ASN A 173 5.28 -9.19 -4.49
C ASN A 173 4.52 -8.02 -5.16
N ALA A 174 5.18 -6.87 -5.26
CA ALA A 174 4.65 -5.68 -5.91
C ALA A 174 5.72 -5.05 -6.82
N ARG A 175 5.28 -4.27 -7.80
CA ARG A 175 6.13 -3.49 -8.71
C ARG A 175 5.53 -2.11 -8.91
N LEU A 176 6.39 -1.10 -8.93
CA LEU A 176 6.02 0.27 -9.31
C LEU A 176 6.20 0.44 -10.81
N THR A 177 5.28 1.16 -11.46
CA THR A 177 5.30 1.25 -12.93
C THR A 177 5.43 2.67 -13.45
N ALA A 178 4.92 3.68 -12.73
CA ALA A 178 5.00 5.08 -13.14
C ALA A 178 4.79 6.03 -11.95
N GLY A 179 5.31 7.23 -12.04
CA GLY A 179 5.00 8.33 -11.13
C GLY A 179 3.81 9.13 -11.61
N LEU A 180 2.94 9.55 -10.69
CA LEU A 180 1.69 10.22 -10.97
C LEU A 180 1.76 11.72 -10.70
N HIS A 181 2.16 12.10 -9.51
CA HIS A 181 2.25 13.50 -9.06
C HIS A 181 3.22 13.65 -7.89
N ALA A 182 3.43 14.88 -7.46
CA ALA A 182 4.24 15.29 -6.33
C ALA A 182 3.47 16.23 -5.40
N GLY A 183 3.98 16.52 -4.21
CA GLY A 183 3.47 17.60 -3.36
C GLY A 183 2.36 17.21 -2.38
N CYS A 184 2.19 15.93 -2.00
CA CYS A 184 1.08 15.48 -1.15
C CYS A 184 1.46 15.15 0.30
N LEU A 185 2.72 15.32 0.68
CA LEU A 185 3.20 15.04 2.04
C LEU A 185 3.54 16.31 2.79
N ARG A 186 3.14 16.36 4.05
CA ARG A 186 3.38 17.50 4.94
C ARG A 186 4.00 17.06 6.24
N LEU A 187 4.98 17.85 6.69
CA LEU A 187 5.45 17.87 8.06
C LEU A 187 5.10 19.25 8.64
N VAL A 188 4.27 19.24 9.67
CA VAL A 188 3.60 20.44 10.19
C VAL A 188 3.86 20.58 11.68
N VAL A 189 4.05 21.82 12.12
CA VAL A 189 4.25 22.19 13.52
C VAL A 189 3.26 23.28 13.90
N ARG A 190 3.00 23.48 15.20
CA ARG A 190 2.18 24.60 15.65
C ARG A 190 2.77 25.92 15.16
N LYS A 191 1.90 26.89 14.89
CA LYS A 191 2.30 28.20 14.35
C LYS A 191 3.30 28.94 15.24
N ASP A 192 3.15 28.81 16.56
CA ASP A 192 3.95 29.47 17.58
C ASP A 192 5.15 28.61 18.06
N SER A 193 5.35 27.43 17.49
CA SER A 193 6.43 26.54 17.88
C SER A 193 7.81 27.13 17.53
N PRO A 194 8.86 26.80 18.28
CA PRO A 194 10.23 27.28 18.04
C PRO A 194 10.92 26.60 16.85
N TYR A 195 10.37 25.49 16.35
CA TYR A 195 11.00 24.66 15.32
C TYR A 195 10.99 25.35 13.95
N GLN A 196 12.16 25.65 13.38
CA GLN A 196 12.31 26.37 12.10
C GLN A 196 12.85 25.47 10.97
N LYS A 197 13.46 24.34 11.30
CA LYS A 197 14.09 23.39 10.37
C LYS A 197 14.02 21.97 10.93
N LEU A 198 14.22 20.95 10.09
CA LEU A 198 14.13 19.55 10.49
C LEU A 198 15.06 19.20 11.67
N ALA A 199 16.27 19.76 11.70
CA ALA A 199 17.22 19.52 12.80
C ALA A 199 16.70 19.93 14.18
N ASP A 200 15.76 20.88 14.26
CA ASP A 200 15.19 21.36 15.52
C ASP A 200 14.23 20.33 16.13
N LEU A 201 13.84 19.30 15.38
CA LEU A 201 12.93 18.25 15.84
C LEU A 201 13.65 17.14 16.63
N LYS A 202 14.96 17.22 16.84
CA LYS A 202 15.68 16.26 17.67
C LYS A 202 15.17 16.28 19.11
N GLY A 203 14.80 15.11 19.64
CA GLY A 203 14.28 14.95 21.00
C GLY A 203 12.78 15.25 21.14
N THR A 204 12.07 15.51 20.03
CA THR A 204 10.63 15.81 20.04
C THR A 204 9.76 14.56 19.90
N THR A 205 8.46 14.74 20.13
CA THR A 205 7.43 13.75 19.81
C THR A 205 6.76 14.09 18.48
N ILE A 206 6.79 13.17 17.53
CA ILE A 206 6.16 13.35 16.20
C ILE A 206 5.01 12.38 16.02
N GLY A 207 3.83 12.93 15.69
CA GLY A 207 2.63 12.16 15.34
C GLY A 207 2.68 11.68 13.89
N VAL A 208 2.42 10.38 13.68
CA VAL A 208 2.37 9.72 12.36
C VAL A 208 1.17 8.79 12.30
N PRO A 209 0.55 8.56 11.11
CA PRO A 209 -0.54 7.59 10.98
C PRO A 209 -0.09 6.16 11.33
N SER A 210 1.11 5.79 10.91
CA SER A 210 1.80 4.54 11.26
C SER A 210 3.29 4.65 10.93
N LEU A 211 4.09 3.75 11.49
CA LEU A 211 5.52 3.64 11.15
C LEU A 211 5.76 3.05 9.74
N SER A 212 4.73 2.51 9.10
CA SER A 212 4.75 2.10 7.69
C SER A 212 4.15 3.14 6.75
N SER A 213 3.75 4.31 7.27
CA SER A 213 3.11 5.36 6.47
C SER A 213 4.09 6.00 5.48
N SER A 214 3.54 6.51 4.40
CA SER A 214 4.30 7.18 3.36
C SER A 214 5.02 8.44 3.84
N ALA A 215 4.39 9.20 4.74
CA ALA A 215 4.98 10.40 5.31
C ALA A 215 6.17 10.06 6.22
N PHE A 216 6.03 9.00 7.04
CA PHE A 216 7.15 8.52 7.86
C PHE A 216 8.35 8.14 6.98
N ALA A 217 8.15 7.29 5.98
CA ALA A 217 9.22 6.83 5.09
C ALA A 217 9.92 8.00 4.35
N TYR A 218 9.14 8.98 3.88
CA TYR A 218 9.68 10.13 3.15
C TYR A 218 10.47 11.09 4.06
N PHE A 219 9.84 11.56 5.16
CA PHE A 219 10.48 12.56 6.02
C PHE A 219 11.62 11.98 6.86
N ALA A 220 11.65 10.66 7.07
CA ALA A 220 12.80 9.98 7.69
C ALA A 220 14.11 10.27 6.94
N ILE A 221 14.06 10.43 5.61
CA ILE A 221 15.23 10.79 4.80
C ILE A 221 15.74 12.17 5.23
N GLY A 222 14.93 13.20 5.15
CA GLY A 222 15.34 14.56 5.50
C GLY A 222 15.73 14.73 6.96
N LEU A 223 15.07 14.02 7.90
CA LEU A 223 15.44 13.99 9.30
C LEU A 223 16.81 13.31 9.50
N SER A 224 17.06 12.21 8.78
CA SER A 224 18.36 11.52 8.82
C SER A 224 19.48 12.39 8.24
N GLU A 225 19.25 13.07 7.12
CA GLU A 225 20.17 14.04 6.53
C GLU A 225 20.45 15.23 7.48
N ALA A 226 19.48 15.58 8.33
CA ALA A 226 19.63 16.59 9.39
C ALA A 226 20.36 16.05 10.63
N GLY A 227 20.87 14.82 10.62
CA GLY A 227 21.63 14.20 11.69
C GLY A 227 20.78 13.63 12.83
N ILE A 228 19.52 13.33 12.58
CA ILE A 228 18.58 12.73 13.54
C ILE A 228 18.52 11.22 13.31
N ASN A 229 18.70 10.45 14.37
CA ASN A 229 18.44 9.01 14.32
C ASN A 229 16.92 8.76 14.33
N VAL A 230 16.39 8.33 13.18
CA VAL A 230 14.95 8.15 12.94
C VAL A 230 14.42 6.76 13.30
N LYS A 231 15.27 5.86 13.81
CA LYS A 231 14.83 4.51 14.19
C LYS A 231 13.73 4.59 15.24
N PRO A 232 12.67 3.79 15.12
CA PRO A 232 11.60 3.75 16.11
C PRO A 232 12.11 3.39 17.51
N ASP A 233 13.03 2.43 17.59
CA ASP A 233 13.65 2.01 18.84
C ASP A 233 15.03 2.62 19.01
N GLY A 234 15.20 3.38 20.10
CA GLY A 234 16.49 4.00 20.44
C GLY A 234 16.91 5.15 19.51
N GLY A 235 15.98 5.70 18.75
CA GLY A 235 16.19 6.90 17.94
C GLY A 235 16.11 8.20 18.74
N ASP A 236 16.31 9.31 18.03
CA ASP A 236 16.24 10.66 18.60
C ASP A 236 14.81 11.24 18.62
N ILE A 237 13.83 10.56 18.04
CA ILE A 237 12.42 10.98 17.95
C ILE A 237 11.55 10.01 18.74
N THR A 238 10.61 10.55 19.52
CA THR A 238 9.51 9.77 20.08
C THR A 238 8.37 9.71 19.06
N TRP A 239 8.22 8.56 18.39
CA TRP A 239 7.14 8.36 17.42
C TRP A 239 5.85 8.04 18.14
N ARG A 240 4.77 8.74 17.77
CA ARG A 240 3.42 8.50 18.28
C ARG A 240 2.48 8.20 17.12
N THR A 241 1.89 7.01 17.14
CA THR A 241 0.84 6.67 16.19
C THR A 241 -0.46 7.41 16.56
N VAL A 242 -1.03 8.12 15.60
CA VAL A 242 -2.26 8.92 15.71
C VAL A 242 -3.04 8.71 14.42
N ASP A 243 -4.33 8.43 14.54
CA ASP A 243 -5.19 8.29 13.35
C ASP A 243 -5.07 9.52 12.43
N ALA A 244 -5.07 9.29 11.12
CA ALA A 244 -4.81 10.35 10.13
C ALA A 244 -5.73 11.57 10.31
N ASP A 245 -7.03 11.33 10.59
CA ASP A 245 -8.02 12.39 10.81
C ASP A 245 -7.84 13.12 12.15
N SER A 246 -7.10 12.53 13.09
CA SER A 246 -6.84 13.10 14.43
C SER A 246 -5.49 13.81 14.54
N LEU A 247 -4.63 13.75 13.51
CA LEU A 247 -3.29 14.35 13.52
C LEU A 247 -3.33 15.85 13.86
N GLY A 248 -4.21 16.59 13.19
CA GLY A 248 -4.36 18.03 13.41
C GLY A 248 -4.75 18.38 14.85
N THR A 249 -5.70 17.63 15.43
CA THR A 249 -6.12 17.78 16.82
C THR A 249 -4.98 17.44 17.79
N ALA A 250 -4.28 16.33 17.57
CA ALA A 250 -3.14 15.95 18.41
C ALA A 250 -2.04 17.01 18.45
N LEU A 251 -1.80 17.70 17.34
CA LEU A 251 -0.86 18.81 17.25
C LEU A 251 -1.36 20.05 18.02
N THR A 252 -2.58 20.45 17.78
CA THR A 252 -3.15 21.68 18.40
C THR A 252 -3.35 21.54 19.91
N ASP A 253 -3.67 20.35 20.38
CA ASP A 253 -3.79 20.03 21.82
C ASP A 253 -2.43 19.85 22.50
N GLY A 254 -1.32 19.94 21.76
CA GLY A 254 0.03 19.78 22.32
C GLY A 254 0.37 18.35 22.73
N GLN A 255 -0.34 17.36 22.21
CA GLN A 255 -0.04 15.94 22.46
C GLN A 255 1.22 15.48 21.72
N VAL A 256 1.57 16.17 20.64
CA VAL A 256 2.78 15.99 19.84
C VAL A 256 3.35 17.36 19.45
N ASP A 257 4.67 17.40 19.18
CA ASP A 257 5.38 18.62 18.80
C ASP A 257 5.26 18.92 17.31
N ALA A 258 5.19 17.86 16.50
CA ALA A 258 5.00 17.91 15.05
C ALA A 258 4.10 16.76 14.61
N ILE A 259 3.53 16.89 13.41
CA ILE A 259 2.81 15.82 12.73
C ILE A 259 3.34 15.66 11.31
N MET A 260 3.25 14.46 10.78
CA MET A 260 3.48 14.20 9.36
C MET A 260 2.44 13.24 8.80
N GLY A 261 1.99 13.52 7.59
CA GLY A 261 0.94 12.73 6.94
C GLY A 261 0.74 13.13 5.48
N SER A 262 -0.17 12.42 4.85
CA SER A 262 -0.74 12.77 3.56
C SER A 262 -1.89 13.77 3.73
N ASP A 263 -2.14 14.58 2.70
CA ASP A 263 -3.26 15.53 2.71
C ASP A 263 -4.62 14.80 2.70
N PRO A 264 -5.67 15.37 3.37
CA PRO A 264 -5.75 16.73 3.88
C PRO A 264 -5.35 16.91 5.34
N GLY A 265 -5.24 15.83 6.15
CA GLY A 265 -5.14 15.88 7.61
C GLY A 265 -4.14 16.92 8.13
N PRO A 266 -2.86 16.91 7.73
CA PRO A 266 -1.88 17.87 8.20
C PRO A 266 -2.12 19.31 7.74
N LEU A 267 -2.81 19.53 6.60
CA LEU A 267 -3.09 20.87 6.09
C LEU A 267 -4.28 21.55 6.75
N LEU A 268 -5.21 20.81 7.35
CA LEU A 268 -6.37 21.42 8.01
C LEU A 268 -5.98 22.43 9.09
N PRO A 269 -5.06 22.14 10.03
CA PRO A 269 -4.59 23.12 11.02
C PRO A 269 -3.76 24.26 10.39
N VAL A 270 -3.15 24.05 9.23
CA VAL A 270 -2.47 25.13 8.47
C VAL A 270 -3.52 26.08 7.87
N PHE A 271 -4.58 25.54 7.28
CA PHE A 271 -5.64 26.32 6.65
C PHE A 271 -6.44 27.14 7.66
N ASN A 272 -6.62 26.67 8.87
CA ASN A 272 -7.28 27.44 9.95
C ASN A 272 -6.31 28.37 10.71
N GLY A 273 -5.03 28.41 10.36
CA GLY A 273 -4.03 29.33 10.88
C GLY A 273 -3.46 28.97 12.26
N THR A 274 -3.72 27.75 12.79
CA THR A 274 -3.18 27.28 14.07
C THR A 274 -1.82 26.59 13.94
N ALA A 275 -1.47 26.15 12.72
CA ALA A 275 -0.22 25.49 12.40
C ALA A 275 0.47 26.10 11.18
N ARG A 276 1.67 25.64 10.88
CA ARG A 276 2.43 25.95 9.67
C ARG A 276 3.20 24.74 9.16
N GLU A 277 3.40 24.67 7.89
CA GLU A 277 4.31 23.70 7.30
C GLU A 277 5.74 23.98 7.75
N LEU A 278 6.45 22.95 8.18
CA LEU A 278 7.89 22.97 8.41
C LEU A 278 8.65 22.40 7.20
N ALA A 279 8.07 21.36 6.58
CA ALA A 279 8.56 20.76 5.35
C ALA A 279 7.41 20.11 4.58
N ASN A 280 7.59 20.00 3.27
CA ASN A 280 6.73 19.22 2.38
C ASN A 280 7.60 18.47 1.37
N ASN A 281 7.03 17.55 0.60
CA ASN A 281 7.72 17.03 -0.56
C ASN A 281 7.59 18.04 -1.70
N ASP A 282 8.69 18.24 -2.43
CA ASP A 282 8.77 19.19 -3.54
C ASP A 282 7.76 18.80 -4.63
N ALA A 283 7.09 19.80 -5.22
CA ALA A 283 6.18 19.61 -6.35
C ALA A 283 6.89 19.10 -7.65
N GLU A 284 8.20 19.01 -7.66
CA GLU A 284 9.00 18.42 -8.74
C GLU A 284 9.38 16.96 -8.48
N GLU A 285 9.41 16.51 -7.21
CA GLU A 285 9.75 15.14 -6.84
C GLU A 285 8.49 14.26 -6.81
N PHE A 286 8.53 13.13 -7.51
CA PHE A 286 7.42 12.17 -7.44
C PHE A 286 7.21 11.70 -6.01
N CYS A 287 5.97 11.83 -5.52
CA CYS A 287 5.53 11.16 -4.32
C CYS A 287 4.67 9.95 -4.67
N CYS A 288 3.56 10.15 -5.36
CA CYS A 288 2.65 9.08 -5.72
C CYS A 288 3.05 8.37 -7.01
N SER A 289 2.93 7.07 -6.96
CA SER A 289 3.22 6.14 -8.06
C SER A 289 2.11 5.12 -8.23
N VAL A 290 2.09 4.44 -9.36
CA VAL A 290 1.26 3.26 -9.60
C VAL A 290 2.01 2.06 -9.06
N ALA A 291 1.46 1.40 -8.03
CA ALA A 291 1.95 0.13 -7.51
C ALA A 291 1.02 -0.99 -7.98
N LEU A 292 1.57 -2.03 -8.61
CA LEU A 292 0.83 -3.17 -9.12
C LEU A 292 1.35 -4.47 -8.50
N ASN A 293 0.47 -5.47 -8.39
CA ASN A 293 0.86 -6.83 -8.00
C ASN A 293 1.92 -7.39 -8.96
N GLY A 294 2.98 -7.98 -8.42
CA GLY A 294 4.11 -8.45 -9.21
C GLY A 294 3.75 -9.62 -10.14
N ASP A 295 2.82 -10.49 -9.76
CA ASP A 295 2.36 -11.58 -10.61
C ASP A 295 1.53 -11.05 -11.78
N PHE A 296 0.67 -10.06 -11.53
CA PHE A 296 -0.07 -9.39 -12.59
C PHE A 296 0.88 -8.77 -13.63
N VAL A 297 1.88 -8.03 -13.17
CA VAL A 297 2.89 -7.42 -14.06
C VAL A 297 3.62 -8.47 -14.89
N ARG A 298 4.03 -9.60 -14.28
CA ARG A 298 4.77 -10.65 -14.98
C ARG A 298 3.92 -11.45 -15.97
N ARG A 299 2.67 -11.75 -15.59
CA ARG A 299 1.80 -12.66 -16.36
C ARG A 299 0.94 -11.94 -17.38
N GLN A 300 0.62 -10.69 -17.12
CA GLN A 300 -0.24 -9.86 -17.95
C GLN A 300 0.40 -8.49 -18.24
N PRO A 301 1.62 -8.48 -18.86
CA PRO A 301 2.37 -7.23 -19.07
C PRO A 301 1.67 -6.24 -20.00
N LYS A 302 0.82 -6.70 -20.91
CA LYS A 302 0.03 -5.84 -21.81
C LYS A 302 -1.07 -5.10 -21.06
N GLU A 303 -1.78 -5.82 -20.19
CA GLU A 303 -2.83 -5.28 -19.33
C GLU A 303 -2.23 -4.35 -18.27
N ALA A 304 -1.10 -4.73 -17.66
CA ALA A 304 -0.37 -3.88 -16.72
C ALA A 304 0.10 -2.56 -17.36
N LYS A 305 0.57 -2.62 -18.62
CA LYS A 305 0.90 -1.45 -19.41
C LYS A 305 -0.32 -0.58 -19.67
N ALA A 306 -1.40 -1.17 -20.19
CA ALA A 306 -2.63 -0.46 -20.52
C ALA A 306 -3.24 0.21 -19.26
N LEU A 307 -3.23 -0.50 -18.11
CA LEU A 307 -3.68 0.03 -16.82
C LEU A 307 -2.84 1.25 -16.39
N THR A 308 -1.52 1.14 -16.48
CA THR A 308 -0.61 2.23 -16.12
C THR A 308 -0.81 3.44 -17.05
N GLU A 309 -0.90 3.23 -18.38
CA GLU A 309 -1.12 4.30 -19.35
C GLU A 309 -2.47 5.01 -19.14
N ALA A 310 -3.54 4.28 -18.83
CA ALA A 310 -4.84 4.87 -18.48
C ALA A 310 -4.76 5.71 -17.20
N TRP A 311 -3.99 5.25 -16.22
CA TRP A 311 -3.80 6.00 -14.97
C TRP A 311 -2.96 7.27 -15.18
N LEU A 312 -1.94 7.20 -16.03
CA LEU A 312 -1.16 8.39 -16.44
C LEU A 312 -2.03 9.43 -17.14
N LYS A 313 -2.99 8.99 -17.99
CA LYS A 313 -4.00 9.92 -18.58
C LYS A 313 -4.85 10.58 -17.49
N GLY A 314 -5.27 9.82 -16.47
CA GLY A 314 -5.97 10.38 -15.32
C GLY A 314 -5.17 11.46 -14.62
N SER A 315 -3.88 11.22 -14.37
CA SER A 315 -3.00 12.24 -13.78
C SER A 315 -2.86 13.48 -14.66
N ALA A 316 -2.72 13.32 -15.97
CA ALA A 316 -2.65 14.44 -16.90
C ALA A 316 -3.97 15.23 -17.02
N TYR A 317 -5.10 14.60 -16.72
CA TYR A 317 -6.43 15.22 -16.75
C TYR A 317 -6.67 16.18 -15.58
N VAL A 318 -6.20 15.83 -14.36
CA VAL A 318 -6.51 16.55 -13.12
C VAL A 318 -6.22 18.05 -13.18
N PRO A 319 -5.05 18.55 -13.67
CA PRO A 319 -4.73 19.97 -13.62
C PRO A 319 -5.73 20.89 -14.33
N GLY A 320 -6.35 20.39 -15.40
CA GLY A 320 -7.37 21.13 -16.16
C GLY A 320 -8.79 21.02 -15.58
N HIS A 321 -9.01 20.15 -14.58
CA HIS A 321 -10.34 19.74 -14.12
C HIS A 321 -10.42 19.61 -12.59
N ILE A 322 -9.66 20.42 -11.86
CA ILE A 322 -9.52 20.31 -10.38
C ILE A 322 -10.87 20.39 -9.68
N GLU A 323 -11.74 21.32 -10.06
CA GLU A 323 -13.05 21.51 -9.44
C GLU A 323 -13.98 20.31 -9.71
N GLU A 324 -13.90 19.72 -10.91
CA GLU A 324 -14.66 18.52 -11.27
C GLU A 324 -14.16 17.29 -10.47
N ILE A 325 -12.84 17.10 -10.39
CA ILE A 325 -12.27 15.97 -9.66
C ILE A 325 -12.53 16.11 -8.16
N ALA A 326 -12.41 17.30 -7.58
CA ALA A 326 -12.76 17.56 -6.20
C ALA A 326 -14.22 17.22 -5.91
N LYS A 327 -15.14 17.57 -6.83
CA LYS A 327 -16.55 17.19 -6.70
C LYS A 327 -16.74 15.67 -6.75
N ILE A 328 -16.04 14.98 -7.66
CA ILE A 328 -16.07 13.50 -7.74
C ILE A 328 -15.60 12.88 -6.43
N GLU A 329 -14.51 13.37 -5.84
CA GLU A 329 -13.97 12.83 -4.59
C GLU A 329 -14.94 12.97 -3.42
N VAL A 330 -15.64 14.10 -3.33
CA VAL A 330 -16.59 14.38 -2.25
C VAL A 330 -17.91 13.65 -2.47
N ASP A 331 -18.49 13.73 -3.66
CA ASP A 331 -19.80 13.13 -3.97
C ASP A 331 -19.80 11.60 -3.83
N ASN A 332 -18.64 10.95 -3.97
CA ASN A 332 -18.49 9.50 -3.85
C ASN A 332 -17.91 9.07 -2.49
N ASP A 333 -17.83 9.99 -1.53
CA ASP A 333 -17.24 9.72 -0.20
C ASP A 333 -15.81 9.16 -0.28
N TYR A 334 -15.03 9.54 -1.33
CA TYR A 334 -13.65 9.09 -1.45
C TYR A 334 -12.73 9.74 -0.43
N VAL A 335 -13.03 10.98 -0.06
CA VAL A 335 -12.28 11.75 0.94
C VAL A 335 -13.21 12.36 1.98
N ALA A 336 -12.74 12.46 3.21
CA ALA A 336 -13.47 13.08 4.32
C ALA A 336 -13.08 14.57 4.43
N ALA A 337 -13.41 15.38 3.42
CA ALA A 337 -13.11 16.80 3.39
C ALA A 337 -14.14 17.56 2.55
N ASP A 338 -14.32 18.86 2.82
CA ASP A 338 -15.17 19.73 2.00
C ASP A 338 -14.53 19.97 0.62
N GLN A 339 -15.35 20.16 -0.40
CA GLN A 339 -14.90 20.30 -1.78
C GLN A 339 -13.89 21.46 -1.95
N ASP A 340 -14.07 22.58 -1.28
CA ASP A 340 -13.16 23.73 -1.34
C ASP A 340 -11.78 23.41 -0.72
N VAL A 341 -11.73 22.54 0.30
CA VAL A 341 -10.47 22.01 0.85
C VAL A 341 -9.78 21.14 -0.18
N VAL A 342 -10.50 20.21 -0.83
CA VAL A 342 -9.94 19.34 -1.87
C VAL A 342 -9.38 20.16 -3.02
N VAL A 343 -10.13 21.15 -3.51
CA VAL A 343 -9.68 22.08 -4.56
C VAL A 343 -8.40 22.82 -4.17
N ARG A 344 -8.33 23.33 -2.93
CA ARG A 344 -7.14 24.05 -2.43
C ARG A 344 -5.92 23.13 -2.37
N VAL A 345 -6.11 21.90 -1.93
CA VAL A 345 -5.05 20.90 -1.83
C VAL A 345 -4.55 20.49 -3.20
N LEU A 346 -5.44 20.10 -4.12
CA LEU A 346 -5.08 19.68 -5.48
C LEU A 346 -4.31 20.77 -6.25
N LYS A 347 -4.60 22.06 -5.99
CA LYS A 347 -3.86 23.19 -6.58
C LYS A 347 -2.41 23.30 -6.11
N THR A 348 -2.03 22.61 -5.03
CA THR A 348 -0.64 22.58 -4.53
C THR A 348 0.19 21.45 -5.14
N TYR A 349 -0.44 20.51 -5.87
CA TYR A 349 0.25 19.33 -6.39
C TYR A 349 0.90 19.59 -7.74
N GLY A 350 2.03 18.91 -7.98
CA GLY A 350 2.72 18.87 -9.26
C GLY A 350 2.32 17.64 -10.07
N PHE A 351 1.37 17.79 -11.00
CA PHE A 351 0.93 16.71 -11.88
C PHE A 351 1.83 16.60 -13.12
N LYS A 352 2.93 15.87 -13.01
CA LYS A 352 3.92 15.65 -14.07
C LYS A 352 4.12 14.15 -14.28
N ALA A 353 3.02 13.44 -14.54
CA ALA A 353 3.01 11.98 -14.66
C ALA A 353 4.00 11.48 -15.72
N SER A 354 4.78 10.44 -15.39
CA SER A 354 5.79 9.89 -16.29
C SER A 354 6.32 8.55 -15.77
N ALA A 355 6.49 7.59 -16.64
CA ALA A 355 7.12 6.31 -16.34
C ALA A 355 8.65 6.42 -16.39
N SER A 356 9.19 7.09 -17.42
CA SER A 356 10.63 7.19 -17.63
C SER A 356 11.33 8.07 -16.59
N ARG A 357 10.76 9.26 -16.31
CA ARG A 357 11.27 10.17 -15.27
C ARG A 357 11.16 9.56 -13.89
N PHE A 358 10.07 8.85 -13.61
CA PHE A 358 9.89 8.13 -12.35
C PHE A 358 11.01 7.10 -12.17
N ARG A 359 11.23 6.21 -13.16
CA ARG A 359 12.31 5.23 -13.09
C ARG A 359 13.68 5.87 -12.85
N ALA A 360 13.96 6.99 -13.52
CA ALA A 360 15.22 7.71 -13.36
C ALA A 360 15.40 8.32 -11.95
N ALA A 361 14.30 8.64 -11.26
CA ALA A 361 14.32 9.21 -9.91
C ALA A 361 14.52 8.14 -8.81
N ILE A 362 14.23 6.85 -9.09
CA ILE A 362 14.24 5.78 -8.07
C ILE A 362 15.65 5.48 -7.56
N GLU A 363 16.64 5.31 -8.43
CA GLU A 363 18.01 4.98 -8.02
C GLU A 363 18.62 6.04 -7.08
N PRO A 364 18.58 7.34 -7.39
CA PRO A 364 18.96 8.39 -6.44
C PRO A 364 18.15 8.41 -5.15
N GLY A 365 16.83 8.13 -5.24
CA GLY A 365 15.94 8.04 -4.08
C GLY A 365 16.34 6.90 -3.14
N ILE A 366 16.71 5.74 -3.68
CA ILE A 366 17.21 4.61 -2.89
C ILE A 366 18.51 4.98 -2.16
N GLU A 367 19.44 5.66 -2.83
CA GLU A 367 20.69 6.09 -2.18
C GLU A 367 20.42 6.99 -0.97
N LYS A 368 19.48 7.93 -1.07
CA LYS A 368 19.06 8.75 0.06
C LYS A 368 18.40 7.90 1.16
N PHE A 369 17.54 6.97 0.79
CA PHE A 369 16.78 6.13 1.73
C PHE A 369 17.70 5.22 2.56
N LYS A 370 18.84 4.77 2.04
CA LYS A 370 19.84 4.02 2.80
C LYS A 370 20.30 4.77 4.08
N GLY A 371 20.35 6.10 4.05
CA GLY A 371 20.71 6.93 5.18
C GLY A 371 19.79 6.75 6.40
N THR A 372 18.55 6.31 6.20
CA THR A 372 17.60 6.04 7.30
C THR A 372 17.93 4.78 8.08
N GLY A 373 18.67 3.84 7.49
CA GLY A 373 18.98 2.53 8.06
C GLY A 373 17.83 1.53 8.01
N PHE A 374 16.76 1.80 7.24
CA PHE A 374 15.64 0.87 7.03
C PHE A 374 15.97 -0.21 6.01
N ILE A 375 16.91 0.06 5.10
CA ILE A 375 17.50 -0.94 4.21
C ILE A 375 19.02 -0.95 4.42
N ALA A 376 19.67 -2.07 4.10
CA ALA A 376 21.10 -2.22 4.29
C ALA A 376 21.87 -1.24 3.39
N SER A 377 22.96 -0.64 3.94
CA SER A 377 23.75 0.38 3.25
C SER A 377 24.53 -0.14 2.05
N ASP A 378 24.84 -1.44 2.01
CA ASP A 378 25.57 -2.13 0.95
C ASP A 378 24.68 -2.62 -0.22
N VAL A 379 23.37 -2.43 -0.12
CA VAL A 379 22.43 -2.74 -1.21
C VAL A 379 22.78 -1.95 -2.47
N SER A 380 22.84 -2.63 -3.60
CA SER A 380 22.99 -1.97 -4.90
C SER A 380 21.70 -1.23 -5.27
N ALA A 381 21.71 0.10 -5.25
CA ALA A 381 20.53 0.90 -5.62
C ALA A 381 20.04 0.58 -7.02
N ARG A 382 20.94 0.35 -7.98
CA ARG A 382 20.59 -0.04 -9.35
C ARG A 382 19.84 -1.37 -9.40
N LYS A 383 20.37 -2.42 -8.72
CA LYS A 383 19.68 -3.72 -8.67
C LYS A 383 18.33 -3.63 -7.98
N LEU A 384 18.26 -2.85 -6.90
CA LEU A 384 17.00 -2.64 -6.19
C LEU A 384 16.01 -1.85 -7.06
N THR A 385 16.46 -0.86 -7.84
CA THR A 385 15.62 -0.17 -8.84
C THR A 385 15.02 -1.15 -9.82
N ASP A 386 15.81 -2.08 -10.38
CA ASP A 386 15.34 -3.10 -11.32
C ASP A 386 14.36 -4.10 -10.65
N THR A 387 14.48 -4.28 -9.33
CA THR A 387 13.53 -5.09 -8.56
C THR A 387 12.23 -4.34 -8.28
N VAL A 388 12.32 -3.05 -7.94
CA VAL A 388 11.17 -2.24 -7.51
C VAL A 388 10.34 -1.75 -8.70
N VAL A 389 11.00 -1.34 -9.80
CA VAL A 389 10.33 -0.72 -10.97
C VAL A 389 10.23 -1.71 -12.11
N ALA A 390 9.00 -1.93 -12.60
CA ALA A 390 8.77 -2.66 -13.83
C ALA A 390 8.86 -1.71 -15.04
N ASP A 391 9.71 -2.08 -16.01
CA ASP A 391 9.73 -1.41 -17.31
C ASP A 391 8.68 -2.04 -18.24
N LEU A 392 7.59 -1.34 -18.43
CA LEU A 392 6.48 -1.75 -19.30
C LEU A 392 6.62 -1.18 -20.73
N GLY A 393 7.73 -0.52 -21.06
CA GLY A 393 7.93 0.10 -22.37
C GLY A 393 6.92 1.22 -22.63
N ILE A 394 6.51 1.97 -21.59
CA ILE A 394 5.64 3.14 -21.72
C ILE A 394 6.49 4.30 -22.25
N LYS A 395 5.98 4.98 -23.27
CA LYS A 395 6.59 6.19 -23.83
C LYS A 395 5.85 7.39 -23.25
N ASP A 396 6.58 8.31 -22.64
CA ASP A 396 6.07 9.59 -22.11
C ASP A 396 5.87 10.61 -23.23
#